data_c401e9bb3e64454751b330f7ce4e13eb
#
_entry.id   c401e9bb3e64454751b330f7ce4e13eb
#
_cell.length_a   1.000
_cell.length_b   1.000
_cell.length_c   1.000
_cell.angle_alpha   90.00
_cell.angle_beta   90.00
_cell.angle_gamma   90.00
#
_symmetry.space_group_name_H-M   'P 1'
#
loop_
_entity.id
_entity.type
_entity.pdbx_description
1 polymer ?
#
loop_
_entity_poly.entity_id
_entity_poly.type
_entity_poly.pdbx_seq_one_letter_code
_entity_poly.pdbx_strand_id
1 'polypeptide(L)'
;MSTTAAVAWPAWAQLRVEISGVGATQIPVALAPFREQSQTGVALSAIIKADLERSGAFRIIDGEAGLDERSTVDLPAWRGRGVDALVAGSAQRLADGRFDVRYKLWDAVRGDELLGQSKVVLAADLRLAAHRIADEIHEKLTGDKGVFATRIAYVLRTGKRHTLHVTDPDGEGGQIALASPESIISPAWSPDGKKLAYVSFETQKAAVWVQDVTTGERRMVANFRGSNSAPAWSPDGQRLVVTLSLGGPAQLYSIPATGGSPTRLTTSNAIDTEAVFSPDGRHVYFVSDRGGSPQVYRVPSSGGPVERITFSGDYNISPTVSPDGKQLAYVTRQSGGFRLMLLEVGATTPVPLTDTRDDESPSFAPNGRLLVYATRSQGADVLMTTTLDGKIKTRLLSTGADMREPAWGPFGR
;
A
#
# COMPACT_ATOMS: atom_id res chain seq x y z
N MET A 1 -53.68 -7.06 -10.26
CA MET A 1 -52.32 -7.32 -10.78
C MET A 1 -51.33 -6.68 -9.80
N SER A 2 -50.80 -7.50 -8.88
CA SER A 2 -49.84 -7.03 -7.85
C SER A 2 -48.45 -7.28 -8.35
N THR A 3 -47.70 -6.22 -8.59
CA THR A 3 -46.28 -6.25 -8.95
C THR A 3 -45.45 -6.38 -7.70
N THR A 4 -44.88 -7.55 -7.47
CA THR A 4 -43.86 -7.80 -6.46
C THR A 4 -42.54 -7.21 -6.94
N ALA A 5 -42.08 -6.14 -6.28
CA ALA A 5 -40.75 -5.61 -6.48
C ALA A 5 -39.71 -6.54 -5.82
N ALA A 6 -38.87 -7.17 -6.61
CA ALA A 6 -37.72 -7.92 -6.13
C ALA A 6 -36.68 -6.93 -5.61
N VAL A 7 -36.40 -7.00 -4.31
CA VAL A 7 -35.31 -6.30 -3.67
C VAL A 7 -34.02 -7.01 -4.09
N ALA A 8 -33.23 -6.38 -4.97
CA ALA A 8 -31.89 -6.84 -5.32
C ALA A 8 -30.95 -6.56 -4.14
N TRP A 9 -30.44 -7.61 -3.53
CA TRP A 9 -29.34 -7.51 -2.54
C TRP A 9 -28.08 -7.04 -3.26
N PRO A 10 -27.27 -6.14 -2.68
CA PRO A 10 -26.01 -5.75 -3.29
C PRO A 10 -25.11 -6.98 -3.40
N ALA A 11 -24.70 -7.29 -4.61
CA ALA A 11 -23.68 -8.30 -4.87
C ALA A 11 -22.38 -7.81 -4.22
N TRP A 12 -21.93 -8.49 -3.18
CA TRP A 12 -20.62 -8.27 -2.56
C TRP A 12 -19.58 -8.51 -3.64
N ALA A 13 -18.81 -7.48 -3.98
CA ALA A 13 -17.68 -7.61 -4.88
C ALA A 13 -16.68 -8.55 -4.22
N GLN A 14 -16.55 -9.77 -4.72
CA GLN A 14 -15.54 -10.71 -4.26
C GLN A 14 -14.16 -10.19 -4.66
N LEU A 15 -13.28 -10.02 -3.68
CA LEU A 15 -11.86 -9.77 -3.90
C LEU A 15 -11.30 -10.92 -4.77
N ARG A 16 -10.82 -10.59 -5.98
CA ARG A 16 -10.25 -11.58 -6.88
C ARG A 16 -8.74 -11.61 -6.70
N VAL A 17 -8.23 -12.63 -6.02
CA VAL A 17 -6.80 -12.93 -5.88
C VAL A 17 -6.38 -13.80 -7.08
N GLU A 18 -5.46 -13.30 -7.91
CA GLU A 18 -4.87 -14.08 -9.01
C GLU A 18 -3.52 -14.63 -8.52
N ILE A 19 -3.44 -15.94 -8.34
CA ILE A 19 -2.24 -16.63 -7.89
C ILE A 19 -1.67 -17.41 -9.07
N SER A 20 -0.42 -17.10 -9.46
CA SER A 20 0.29 -17.83 -10.51
C SER A 20 1.59 -18.44 -9.98
N GLY A 21 1.74 -19.76 -10.11
CA GLY A 21 3.01 -20.47 -9.91
C GLY A 21 3.44 -20.66 -8.45
N VAL A 22 2.52 -20.68 -7.49
CA VAL A 22 2.81 -20.88 -6.06
C VAL A 22 2.34 -22.26 -5.61
N GLY A 23 3.16 -23.02 -4.90
CA GLY A 23 2.72 -24.30 -4.39
C GLY A 23 3.52 -24.90 -3.25
N ALA A 24 4.84 -24.75 -3.25
CA ALA A 24 5.68 -25.56 -2.36
C ALA A 24 6.13 -24.84 -1.05
N THR A 25 5.89 -23.53 -0.92
CA THR A 25 6.43 -22.71 0.19
C THR A 25 5.37 -22.02 1.04
N GLN A 26 4.08 -22.12 0.68
CA GLN A 26 3.01 -21.49 1.45
C GLN A 26 2.65 -22.32 2.69
N ILE A 27 2.47 -21.64 3.82
CA ILE A 27 2.01 -22.28 5.07
C ILE A 27 0.51 -22.60 4.94
N PRO A 28 0.10 -23.89 5.06
CA PRO A 28 -1.31 -24.28 5.02
C PRO A 28 -2.02 -23.87 6.32
N VAL A 29 -2.95 -22.93 6.25
CA VAL A 29 -3.72 -22.44 7.40
C VAL A 29 -5.19 -22.76 7.21
N ALA A 30 -5.79 -23.49 8.15
CA ALA A 30 -7.23 -23.64 8.21
C ALA A 30 -7.86 -22.43 8.95
N LEU A 31 -8.86 -21.82 8.36
CA LEU A 31 -9.60 -20.70 8.94
C LEU A 31 -11.08 -21.06 9.07
N ALA A 32 -11.57 -21.22 10.29
CA ALA A 32 -12.98 -21.43 10.55
C ALA A 32 -13.78 -20.12 10.43
N PRO A 33 -15.03 -20.17 9.93
CA PRO A 33 -15.93 -19.01 10.01
C PRO A 33 -16.11 -18.60 11.48
N PHE A 34 -15.89 -17.32 11.80
CA PHE A 34 -16.03 -16.83 13.18
C PHE A 34 -17.49 -16.98 13.64
N ARG A 35 -17.66 -17.63 14.78
CA ARG A 35 -18.98 -17.85 15.37
C ARG A 35 -19.64 -16.50 15.67
N GLU A 36 -20.94 -16.40 15.45
CA GLU A 36 -21.76 -15.21 15.67
C GLU A 36 -21.37 -13.97 14.84
N GLN A 37 -20.40 -14.05 13.89
CA GLN A 37 -20.00 -12.92 13.05
C GLN A 37 -21.16 -12.33 12.21
N SER A 38 -22.24 -13.10 11.94
CA SER A 38 -23.42 -12.59 11.24
C SER A 38 -24.10 -11.43 11.97
N GLN A 39 -23.96 -11.34 13.30
CA GLN A 39 -24.49 -10.24 14.11
C GLN A 39 -23.71 -8.93 13.94
N THR A 40 -22.51 -8.99 13.38
CA THR A 40 -21.63 -7.82 13.22
C THR A 40 -21.93 -7.03 11.95
N GLY A 41 -22.59 -7.62 10.97
CA GLY A 41 -22.72 -7.06 9.61
C GLY A 41 -21.42 -7.04 8.81
N VAL A 42 -20.31 -7.61 9.36
CA VAL A 42 -18.98 -7.70 8.75
C VAL A 42 -18.55 -9.15 8.68
N ALA A 43 -18.11 -9.61 7.52
CA ALA A 43 -17.60 -10.97 7.33
C ALA A 43 -16.12 -11.06 7.78
N LEU A 44 -15.87 -11.06 9.09
CA LEU A 44 -14.53 -11.00 9.69
C LEU A 44 -13.58 -12.08 9.15
N SER A 45 -14.05 -13.34 9.12
CA SER A 45 -13.24 -14.45 8.60
C SER A 45 -12.92 -14.31 7.11
N ALA A 46 -13.81 -13.72 6.31
CA ALA A 46 -13.55 -13.47 4.88
C ALA A 46 -12.48 -12.40 4.69
N ILE A 47 -12.47 -11.34 5.51
CA ILE A 47 -11.44 -10.30 5.47
C ILE A 47 -10.08 -10.92 5.86
N ILE A 48 -10.02 -11.66 6.98
CA ILE A 48 -8.80 -12.32 7.44
C ILE A 48 -8.26 -13.28 6.36
N LYS A 49 -9.14 -14.08 5.75
CA LYS A 49 -8.79 -14.99 4.64
C LYS A 49 -8.14 -14.24 3.48
N ALA A 50 -8.80 -13.20 2.98
CA ALA A 50 -8.32 -12.41 1.84
C ALA A 50 -6.98 -11.72 2.14
N ASP A 51 -6.78 -11.22 3.36
CA ASP A 51 -5.53 -10.62 3.79
C ASP A 51 -4.38 -11.62 3.78
N LEU A 52 -4.58 -12.77 4.42
CA LEU A 52 -3.57 -13.82 4.48
C LEU A 52 -3.21 -14.36 3.09
N GLU A 53 -4.19 -14.60 2.22
CA GLU A 53 -3.97 -15.03 0.83
C GLU A 53 -3.17 -14.00 0.02
N ARG A 54 -3.50 -12.70 0.16
CA ARG A 54 -2.81 -11.60 -0.52
C ARG A 54 -1.34 -11.47 -0.15
N SER A 55 -0.97 -11.84 1.09
CA SER A 55 0.44 -11.83 1.51
C SER A 55 1.32 -12.78 0.70
N GLY A 56 0.72 -13.82 0.12
CA GLY A 56 1.45 -14.88 -0.57
C GLY A 56 2.10 -15.91 0.34
N ALA A 57 2.12 -15.68 1.64
CA ALA A 57 2.75 -16.57 2.60
C ALA A 57 1.89 -17.79 2.95
N PHE A 58 0.57 -17.74 2.68
CA PHE A 58 -0.37 -18.75 3.16
C PHE A 58 -1.20 -19.37 2.04
N ARG A 59 -1.50 -20.63 2.21
CA ARG A 59 -2.54 -21.37 1.51
C ARG A 59 -3.70 -21.59 2.47
N ILE A 60 -4.81 -20.88 2.25
CA ILE A 60 -5.95 -20.97 3.17
C ILE A 60 -6.84 -22.16 2.82
N ILE A 61 -7.19 -22.90 3.85
CA ILE A 61 -8.09 -24.05 3.83
C ILE A 61 -9.33 -23.68 4.62
N ASP A 62 -10.52 -23.95 4.11
CA ASP A 62 -11.74 -23.65 4.82
C ASP A 62 -11.84 -24.56 6.07
N GLY A 63 -11.98 -23.93 7.22
CA GLY A 63 -12.19 -24.61 8.50
C GLY A 63 -13.64 -25.02 8.72
N GLU A 64 -13.86 -25.89 9.69
CA GLU A 64 -15.19 -26.38 10.03
C GLU A 64 -16.05 -25.28 10.67
N ALA A 65 -17.30 -25.19 10.23
CA ALA A 65 -18.26 -24.27 10.85
C ALA A 65 -18.58 -24.72 12.29
N GLY A 66 -18.75 -23.74 13.19
CA GLY A 66 -19.05 -23.99 14.60
C GLY A 66 -17.83 -24.07 15.53
N LEU A 67 -16.62 -24.12 14.97
CA LEU A 67 -15.41 -23.96 15.79
C LEU A 67 -15.26 -22.51 16.26
N ASP A 68 -14.87 -22.34 17.51
CA ASP A 68 -14.55 -21.05 18.12
C ASP A 68 -13.28 -21.18 18.99
N GLU A 69 -12.90 -20.12 19.67
CA GLU A 69 -11.73 -20.06 20.56
C GLU A 69 -11.84 -20.94 21.81
N ARG A 70 -13.04 -21.47 22.11
CA ARG A 70 -13.31 -22.35 23.27
C ARG A 70 -13.37 -23.80 22.87
N SER A 71 -13.39 -24.09 21.59
CA SER A 71 -13.54 -25.45 21.08
C SER A 71 -12.34 -26.31 21.45
N THR A 72 -12.59 -27.56 21.83
CA THR A 72 -11.54 -28.57 21.92
C THR A 72 -11.25 -29.07 20.51
N VAL A 73 -10.03 -28.83 20.02
CA VAL A 73 -9.63 -29.18 18.66
C VAL A 73 -8.72 -30.41 18.63
N ASP A 74 -8.99 -31.33 17.71
CA ASP A 74 -8.13 -32.47 17.43
C ASP A 74 -7.03 -32.03 16.42
N LEU A 75 -5.95 -31.44 16.93
CA LEU A 75 -4.84 -30.93 16.12
C LEU A 75 -4.17 -32.02 15.27
N PRO A 76 -3.95 -33.28 15.76
CA PRO A 76 -3.48 -34.37 14.93
C PRO A 76 -4.37 -34.67 13.72
N ALA A 77 -5.68 -34.60 13.86
CA ALA A 77 -6.61 -34.78 12.73
C ALA A 77 -6.48 -33.66 11.69
N TRP A 78 -6.31 -32.40 12.12
CA TRP A 78 -6.04 -31.26 11.23
C TRP A 78 -4.70 -31.42 10.49
N ARG A 79 -3.66 -31.81 11.19
CA ARG A 79 -2.36 -32.15 10.58
C ARG A 79 -2.48 -33.25 9.53
N GLY A 80 -3.26 -34.31 9.81
CA GLY A 80 -3.55 -35.37 8.85
C GLY A 80 -4.23 -34.89 7.58
N ARG A 81 -4.90 -33.73 7.61
CA ARG A 81 -5.52 -33.04 6.45
C ARG A 81 -4.55 -32.09 5.73
N GLY A 82 -3.29 -32.04 6.13
CA GLY A 82 -2.28 -31.15 5.56
C GLY A 82 -2.40 -29.70 5.98
N VAL A 83 -2.88 -29.45 7.22
CA VAL A 83 -2.98 -28.14 7.87
C VAL A 83 -1.83 -28.00 8.86
N ASP A 84 -1.07 -26.92 8.76
CA ASP A 84 0.01 -26.58 9.69
C ASP A 84 -0.45 -25.68 10.84
N ALA A 85 -1.43 -24.81 10.58
CA ALA A 85 -2.02 -23.94 11.59
C ALA A 85 -3.55 -23.86 11.44
N LEU A 86 -4.26 -23.67 12.58
CA LEU A 86 -5.71 -23.54 12.64
C LEU A 86 -6.07 -22.24 13.32
N VAL A 87 -7.01 -21.49 12.72
CA VAL A 87 -7.61 -20.28 13.32
C VAL A 87 -9.09 -20.50 13.51
N ALA A 88 -9.60 -20.22 14.70
CA ALA A 88 -11.03 -20.17 14.99
C ALA A 88 -11.33 -19.04 15.97
N GLY A 89 -12.53 -18.50 15.92
CA GLY A 89 -12.91 -17.37 16.77
C GLY A 89 -14.40 -17.13 16.81
N SER A 90 -14.78 -16.10 17.56
CA SER A 90 -16.16 -15.63 17.74
C SER A 90 -16.23 -14.11 17.76
N ALA A 91 -17.42 -13.54 17.49
CA ALA A 91 -17.66 -12.11 17.57
C ALA A 91 -19.03 -11.86 18.24
N GLN A 92 -19.00 -11.61 19.55
CA GLN A 92 -20.20 -11.44 20.37
C GLN A 92 -20.54 -9.97 20.55
N ARG A 93 -21.82 -9.61 20.33
CA ARG A 93 -22.30 -8.26 20.63
C ARG A 93 -22.49 -8.10 22.14
N LEU A 94 -21.92 -7.02 22.68
CA LEU A 94 -22.05 -6.64 24.08
C LEU A 94 -23.31 -5.77 24.32
N ALA A 95 -23.73 -5.67 25.60
CA ALA A 95 -24.90 -4.89 26.00
C ALA A 95 -24.77 -3.38 25.67
N ASP A 96 -23.57 -2.85 25.60
CA ASP A 96 -23.28 -1.46 25.27
C ASP A 96 -23.14 -1.20 23.74
N GLY A 97 -23.42 -2.21 22.92
CA GLY A 97 -23.39 -2.14 21.47
C GLY A 97 -22.00 -2.36 20.84
N ARG A 98 -20.93 -2.50 21.63
CA ARG A 98 -19.62 -2.93 21.17
C ARG A 98 -19.60 -4.42 20.85
N PHE A 99 -18.51 -4.89 20.25
CA PHE A 99 -18.29 -6.29 19.94
C PHE A 99 -17.05 -6.81 20.65
N ASP A 100 -17.15 -7.98 21.28
CA ASP A 100 -16.02 -8.75 21.78
C ASP A 100 -15.63 -9.77 20.72
N VAL A 101 -14.51 -9.50 20.04
CA VAL A 101 -13.94 -10.37 19.00
C VAL A 101 -12.83 -11.19 19.62
N ARG A 102 -13.01 -12.50 19.65
CA ARG A 102 -12.06 -13.46 20.23
C ARG A 102 -11.55 -14.39 19.16
N TYR A 103 -10.29 -14.79 19.25
CA TYR A 103 -9.75 -15.80 18.36
C TYR A 103 -8.59 -16.54 19.01
N LYS A 104 -8.32 -17.72 18.49
CA LYS A 104 -7.12 -18.51 18.78
C LYS A 104 -6.47 -18.96 17.48
N LEU A 105 -5.15 -19.08 17.57
CA LEU A 105 -4.30 -19.69 16.56
C LEU A 105 -3.59 -20.88 17.21
N TRP A 106 -3.68 -22.05 16.59
CA TRP A 106 -3.00 -23.26 17.01
C TRP A 106 -2.00 -23.71 15.95
N ASP A 107 -0.87 -24.25 16.42
CA ASP A 107 0.11 -24.99 15.62
C ASP A 107 -0.33 -26.46 15.57
N ALA A 108 -0.80 -26.93 14.41
CA ALA A 108 -1.23 -28.32 14.25
C ALA A 108 -0.04 -29.29 14.12
N VAL A 109 1.17 -28.78 13.84
CA VAL A 109 2.40 -29.59 13.75
C VAL A 109 2.95 -29.90 15.14
N ARG A 110 3.01 -28.88 16.03
CA ARG A 110 3.53 -29.02 17.40
C ARG A 110 2.45 -29.41 18.40
N GLY A 111 1.18 -29.17 18.11
CA GLY A 111 0.07 -29.42 19.00
C GLY A 111 -0.16 -28.36 20.05
N ASP A 112 0.34 -27.13 19.83
CA ASP A 112 0.32 -26.04 20.80
C ASP A 112 -0.60 -24.89 20.38
N GLU A 113 -1.11 -24.15 21.38
CA GLU A 113 -1.73 -22.85 21.15
C GLU A 113 -0.64 -21.77 20.96
N LEU A 114 -0.67 -21.05 19.83
CA LEU A 114 0.28 -19.99 19.53
C LEU A 114 -0.20 -18.60 19.96
N LEU A 115 -1.49 -18.32 19.83
CA LEU A 115 -2.14 -17.06 20.20
C LEU A 115 -3.55 -17.32 20.71
N GLY A 116 -3.94 -16.57 21.74
CA GLY A 116 -5.32 -16.45 22.22
C GLY A 116 -5.58 -15.00 22.62
N GLN A 117 -6.50 -14.33 21.93
CA GLN A 117 -6.76 -12.90 22.09
C GLN A 117 -8.27 -12.60 22.19
N SER A 118 -8.58 -11.50 22.89
CA SER A 118 -9.91 -10.90 22.97
C SER A 118 -9.76 -9.38 22.75
N LYS A 119 -10.57 -8.81 21.85
CA LYS A 119 -10.56 -7.39 21.49
C LYS A 119 -11.97 -6.84 21.53
N VAL A 120 -12.22 -5.89 22.45
CA VAL A 120 -13.50 -5.18 22.49
C VAL A 120 -13.41 -3.95 21.58
N VAL A 121 -14.24 -3.91 20.53
CA VAL A 121 -14.19 -2.88 19.50
C VAL A 121 -15.57 -2.27 19.23
N LEU A 122 -15.60 -1.07 18.67
CA LEU A 122 -16.82 -0.46 18.13
C LEU A 122 -17.24 -1.16 16.83
N ALA A 123 -18.52 -1.07 16.50
CA ALA A 123 -19.02 -1.61 15.22
C ALA A 123 -18.29 -1.03 14.00
N ALA A 124 -17.93 0.25 14.04
CA ALA A 124 -17.17 0.92 12.98
C ALA A 124 -15.75 0.38 12.81
N ASP A 125 -15.17 -0.22 13.86
CA ASP A 125 -13.78 -0.68 13.86
C ASP A 125 -13.65 -2.19 13.59
N LEU A 126 -14.75 -2.88 13.30
CA LEU A 126 -14.74 -4.34 13.08
C LEU A 126 -13.85 -4.76 11.90
N ARG A 127 -13.85 -3.99 10.79
CA ARG A 127 -12.93 -4.25 9.66
C ARG A 127 -11.48 -4.13 10.10
N LEU A 128 -11.15 -3.03 10.77
CA LEU A 128 -9.80 -2.82 11.30
C LEU A 128 -9.39 -3.92 12.29
N ALA A 129 -10.32 -4.42 13.10
CA ALA A 129 -10.06 -5.55 13.99
C ALA A 129 -9.72 -6.83 13.21
N ALA A 130 -10.43 -7.12 12.09
CA ALA A 130 -10.14 -8.26 11.23
C ALA A 130 -8.74 -8.12 10.59
N HIS A 131 -8.38 -6.96 10.09
CA HIS A 131 -7.04 -6.68 9.53
C HIS A 131 -5.94 -6.85 10.59
N ARG A 132 -6.16 -6.36 11.82
CA ARG A 132 -5.20 -6.55 12.93
C ARG A 132 -5.05 -8.01 13.34
N ILE A 133 -6.14 -8.80 13.31
CA ILE A 133 -6.07 -10.23 13.55
C ILE A 133 -5.24 -10.91 12.47
N ALA A 134 -5.45 -10.55 11.20
CA ALA A 134 -4.64 -11.05 10.10
C ALA A 134 -3.15 -10.66 10.25
N ASP A 135 -2.85 -9.41 10.67
CA ASP A 135 -1.48 -8.97 10.96
C ASP A 135 -0.82 -9.80 12.06
N GLU A 136 -1.53 -10.06 13.17
CA GLU A 136 -1.02 -10.87 14.30
C GLU A 136 -0.79 -12.33 13.92
N ILE A 137 -1.68 -12.93 13.11
CA ILE A 137 -1.52 -14.28 12.58
C ILE A 137 -0.30 -14.32 11.63
N HIS A 138 -0.19 -13.34 10.73
CA HIS A 138 0.91 -13.24 9.79
C HIS A 138 2.24 -13.14 10.53
N GLU A 139 2.37 -12.21 11.48
CA GLU A 139 3.59 -12.00 12.25
C GLU A 139 3.96 -13.25 13.06
N LYS A 140 2.97 -13.91 13.68
CA LYS A 140 3.22 -15.10 14.49
C LYS A 140 3.73 -16.28 13.68
N LEU A 141 3.23 -16.46 12.47
CA LEU A 141 3.59 -17.61 11.62
C LEU A 141 4.81 -17.36 10.73
N THR A 142 5.10 -16.09 10.35
CA THR A 142 6.19 -15.77 9.43
C THR A 142 7.37 -15.05 10.10
N GLY A 143 7.14 -14.40 11.25
CA GLY A 143 8.10 -13.51 11.89
C GLY A 143 8.11 -12.08 11.30
N ASP A 144 7.44 -11.82 10.18
CA ASP A 144 7.33 -10.51 9.54
C ASP A 144 6.04 -9.83 9.99
N LYS A 145 6.08 -8.52 10.26
CA LYS A 145 4.86 -7.75 10.57
C LYS A 145 3.88 -7.78 9.41
N GLY A 146 2.61 -8.01 9.70
CA GLY A 146 1.52 -7.84 8.74
C GLY A 146 1.33 -6.37 8.34
N VAL A 147 0.67 -6.11 7.22
CA VAL A 147 0.45 -4.76 6.67
C VAL A 147 -1.04 -4.50 6.38
N PHE A 148 -1.91 -5.39 6.83
CA PHE A 148 -3.34 -5.36 6.48
C PHE A 148 -4.10 -4.27 7.22
N ALA A 149 -3.64 -3.87 8.43
CA ALA A 149 -4.17 -2.73 9.18
C ALA A 149 -3.51 -1.39 8.81
N THR A 150 -2.74 -1.30 7.75
CA THR A 150 -2.16 -0.05 7.23
C THR A 150 -3.16 0.69 6.32
N ARG A 151 -2.72 1.69 5.57
CA ARG A 151 -3.56 2.46 4.65
C ARG A 151 -2.86 2.69 3.32
N ILE A 152 -3.63 2.82 2.25
CA ILE A 152 -3.15 3.25 0.93
C ILE A 152 -3.86 4.56 0.59
N ALA A 153 -3.08 5.58 0.20
CA ALA A 153 -3.61 6.78 -0.43
C ALA A 153 -3.52 6.64 -1.95
N TYR A 154 -4.51 7.16 -2.68
CA TYR A 154 -4.49 7.15 -4.14
C TYR A 154 -5.38 8.26 -4.70
N VAL A 155 -5.19 8.59 -5.96
CA VAL A 155 -6.03 9.55 -6.68
C VAL A 155 -7.06 8.81 -7.53
N LEU A 156 -8.33 9.16 -7.37
CA LEU A 156 -9.44 8.68 -8.17
C LEU A 156 -9.92 9.80 -9.08
N ARG A 157 -9.98 9.52 -10.40
CA ARG A 157 -10.56 10.44 -11.38
C ARG A 157 -11.90 9.94 -11.85
N THR A 158 -12.94 10.77 -11.69
CA THR A 158 -14.28 10.51 -12.21
C THR A 158 -14.70 11.68 -13.09
N GLY A 159 -14.61 11.51 -14.40
CA GLY A 159 -14.82 12.60 -15.35
C GLY A 159 -13.78 13.72 -15.17
N LYS A 160 -14.22 14.92 -14.77
CA LYS A 160 -13.36 16.08 -14.49
C LYS A 160 -13.00 16.22 -13.00
N ARG A 161 -13.55 15.38 -12.13
CA ARG A 161 -13.34 15.47 -10.69
C ARG A 161 -12.20 14.56 -10.25
N HIS A 162 -11.30 15.07 -9.45
CA HIS A 162 -10.22 14.33 -8.82
C HIS A 162 -10.49 14.24 -7.32
N THR A 163 -10.28 13.07 -6.73
CA THR A 163 -10.42 12.86 -5.29
C THR A 163 -9.20 12.11 -4.77
N LEU A 164 -8.63 12.61 -3.67
CA LEU A 164 -7.62 11.93 -2.90
C LEU A 164 -8.32 11.02 -1.90
N HIS A 165 -8.15 9.73 -2.08
CA HIS A 165 -8.72 8.70 -1.22
C HIS A 165 -7.67 8.15 -0.27
N VAL A 166 -8.13 7.70 0.90
CA VAL A 166 -7.37 6.90 1.86
C VAL A 166 -8.21 5.67 2.17
N THR A 167 -7.68 4.47 1.96
CA THR A 167 -8.40 3.20 2.08
C THR A 167 -7.58 2.16 2.82
N ASP A 168 -8.22 1.06 3.25
CA ASP A 168 -7.53 -0.14 3.71
C ASP A 168 -6.77 -0.79 2.53
N PRO A 169 -5.77 -1.65 2.76
CA PRO A 169 -4.98 -2.24 1.69
C PRO A 169 -5.75 -3.20 0.77
N ASP A 170 -6.97 -3.57 1.11
CA ASP A 170 -7.88 -4.32 0.25
C ASP A 170 -8.71 -3.44 -0.70
N GLY A 171 -8.64 -2.12 -0.54
CA GLY A 171 -9.36 -1.14 -1.35
C GLY A 171 -10.71 -0.72 -0.77
N GLU A 172 -11.11 -1.28 0.37
CA GLU A 172 -12.35 -0.93 1.07
C GLU A 172 -12.11 -0.02 2.29
N GLY A 173 -13.16 0.32 3.03
CA GLY A 173 -13.07 1.17 4.24
C GLY A 173 -12.60 2.59 3.96
N GLY A 174 -12.66 3.03 2.71
CA GLY A 174 -12.05 4.28 2.26
C GLY A 174 -12.80 5.54 2.67
N GLN A 175 -12.04 6.61 2.86
CA GLN A 175 -12.55 7.97 3.03
C GLN A 175 -11.91 8.92 2.01
N ILE A 176 -12.64 9.96 1.65
CA ILE A 176 -12.15 11.03 0.79
C ILE A 176 -11.41 12.04 1.66
N ALA A 177 -10.10 12.17 1.46
CA ALA A 177 -9.28 13.18 2.13
C ALA A 177 -9.42 14.55 1.46
N LEU A 178 -9.55 14.59 0.13
CA LEU A 178 -9.75 15.82 -0.65
C LEU A 178 -10.56 15.54 -1.90
N ALA A 179 -11.44 16.47 -2.27
CA ALA A 179 -12.12 16.47 -3.56
C ALA A 179 -11.87 17.83 -4.27
N SER A 180 -11.47 17.77 -5.54
CA SER A 180 -11.12 18.95 -6.33
C SER A 180 -11.64 18.80 -7.77
N PRO A 181 -12.09 19.88 -8.44
CA PRO A 181 -12.30 19.89 -9.87
C PRO A 181 -10.98 19.88 -10.65
N GLU A 182 -9.88 20.28 -10.00
CA GLU A 182 -8.55 20.33 -10.57
C GLU A 182 -7.73 19.09 -10.21
N SER A 183 -6.67 18.83 -10.96
CA SER A 183 -5.83 17.66 -10.75
C SER A 183 -5.19 17.63 -9.36
N ILE A 184 -5.14 16.43 -8.80
CA ILE A 184 -4.37 16.08 -7.60
C ILE A 184 -3.38 15.00 -8.06
N ILE A 185 -2.10 15.12 -7.69
CA ILE A 185 -1.06 14.16 -8.06
C ILE A 185 -0.04 13.96 -6.93
N SER A 186 0.76 12.91 -7.02
CA SER A 186 1.93 12.61 -6.18
C SER A 186 1.65 12.63 -4.67
N PRO A 187 0.65 11.88 -4.17
CA PRO A 187 0.45 11.75 -2.74
C PRO A 187 1.62 11.00 -2.08
N ALA A 188 2.04 11.47 -0.92
CA ALA A 188 3.11 10.88 -0.13
C ALA A 188 2.77 10.95 1.36
N TRP A 189 2.87 9.83 2.07
CA TRP A 189 2.62 9.74 3.50
C TRP A 189 3.77 10.30 4.32
N SER A 190 3.46 11.02 5.40
CA SER A 190 4.43 11.28 6.45
C SER A 190 4.84 9.98 7.16
N PRO A 191 6.07 9.88 7.70
CA PRO A 191 6.56 8.66 8.35
C PRO A 191 5.72 8.19 9.54
N ASP A 192 4.99 9.10 10.19
CA ASP A 192 4.08 8.81 11.32
C ASP A 192 2.65 8.45 10.86
N GLY A 193 2.38 8.46 9.54
CA GLY A 193 1.08 8.13 8.98
C GLY A 193 -0.05 9.13 9.26
N LYS A 194 0.27 10.31 9.83
CA LYS A 194 -0.75 11.31 10.21
C LYS A 194 -1.02 12.33 9.12
N LYS A 195 -0.09 12.51 8.18
CA LYS A 195 -0.19 13.54 7.15
C LYS A 195 0.03 12.98 5.77
N LEU A 196 -0.56 13.64 4.77
CA LEU A 196 -0.29 13.45 3.36
C LEU A 196 0.28 14.74 2.78
N ALA A 197 1.40 14.65 2.06
CA ALA A 197 1.83 15.66 1.11
C ALA A 197 1.30 15.28 -0.27
N TYR A 198 0.89 16.23 -1.06
CA TYR A 198 0.41 16.03 -2.42
C TYR A 198 0.52 17.33 -3.23
N VAL A 199 0.43 17.21 -4.54
CA VAL A 199 0.32 18.36 -5.45
C VAL A 199 -1.14 18.59 -5.79
N SER A 200 -1.59 19.83 -5.70
CA SER A 200 -2.93 20.25 -6.17
C SER A 200 -2.83 21.44 -7.12
N PHE A 201 -3.69 21.43 -8.12
CA PHE A 201 -3.81 22.49 -9.12
C PHE A 201 -4.96 23.46 -8.81
N GLU A 202 -5.55 23.43 -7.62
CA GLU A 202 -6.65 24.32 -7.19
C GLU A 202 -6.32 25.81 -7.34
N THR A 203 -5.05 26.17 -7.28
CA THR A 203 -4.57 27.56 -7.45
C THR A 203 -4.24 27.91 -8.90
N GLN A 204 -4.75 27.14 -9.87
CA GLN A 204 -4.47 27.25 -11.32
C GLN A 204 -3.00 27.01 -11.70
N LYS A 205 -2.21 26.57 -10.75
CA LYS A 205 -0.84 26.06 -10.93
C LYS A 205 -0.54 24.97 -9.91
N ALA A 206 0.48 24.18 -10.19
CA ALA A 206 0.95 23.15 -9.26
C ALA A 206 1.44 23.79 -7.96
N ALA A 207 0.89 23.39 -6.82
CA ALA A 207 1.36 23.73 -5.48
C ALA A 207 1.41 22.48 -4.61
N VAL A 208 2.41 22.39 -3.72
CA VAL A 208 2.53 21.29 -2.77
C VAL A 208 1.80 21.65 -1.48
N TRP A 209 0.95 20.74 -1.05
CA TRP A 209 0.17 20.84 0.18
C TRP A 209 0.56 19.74 1.14
N VAL A 210 0.43 20.01 2.43
CA VAL A 210 0.47 19.01 3.51
C VAL A 210 -0.86 19.06 4.24
N GLN A 211 -1.51 17.93 4.39
CA GLN A 211 -2.82 17.76 5.02
C GLN A 211 -2.75 16.75 6.16
N ASP A 212 -3.32 17.08 7.31
CA ASP A 212 -3.60 16.12 8.38
C ASP A 212 -4.79 15.26 7.98
N VAL A 213 -4.63 13.93 7.99
CA VAL A 213 -5.66 13.00 7.50
C VAL A 213 -6.81 12.79 8.49
N THR A 214 -6.63 13.16 9.74
CA THR A 214 -7.64 13.02 10.80
C THR A 214 -8.52 14.25 10.88
N THR A 215 -7.90 15.43 10.87
CA THR A 215 -8.62 16.71 11.03
C THR A 215 -9.04 17.31 9.69
N GLY A 216 -8.39 16.91 8.58
CA GLY A 216 -8.56 17.52 7.26
C GLY A 216 -7.88 18.89 7.14
N GLU A 217 -7.21 19.39 8.19
CA GLU A 217 -6.48 20.65 8.15
C GLU A 217 -5.32 20.55 7.17
N ARG A 218 -5.18 21.54 6.29
CA ARG A 218 -4.16 21.53 5.25
C ARG A 218 -3.43 22.86 5.13
N ARG A 219 -2.15 22.78 4.73
CA ARG A 219 -1.28 23.93 4.55
C ARG A 219 -0.55 23.83 3.21
N MET A 220 -0.49 24.91 2.47
CA MET A 220 0.35 25.02 1.28
C MET A 220 1.81 25.26 1.73
N VAL A 221 2.70 24.34 1.36
CA VAL A 221 4.12 24.34 1.79
C VAL A 221 5.08 24.75 0.68
N ALA A 222 4.70 24.58 -0.60
CA ALA A 222 5.45 25.09 -1.75
C ALA A 222 4.49 25.64 -2.81
N ASN A 223 4.67 26.92 -3.14
CA ASN A 223 3.93 27.63 -4.17
C ASN A 223 4.86 28.69 -4.81
N PHE A 224 6.05 28.24 -5.18
CA PHE A 224 7.07 29.09 -5.77
C PHE A 224 6.79 29.35 -7.26
N ARG A 225 7.50 30.30 -7.85
CA ARG A 225 7.44 30.54 -9.29
C ARG A 225 7.84 29.27 -10.05
N GLY A 226 7.12 28.94 -11.11
CA GLY A 226 7.35 27.74 -11.92
C GLY A 226 6.68 26.48 -11.35
N SER A 227 7.21 25.30 -11.67
CA SER A 227 6.69 24.02 -11.19
C SER A 227 6.98 23.80 -9.71
N ASN A 228 6.03 23.16 -9.02
CA ASN A 228 6.14 22.69 -7.64
C ASN A 228 5.52 21.30 -7.59
N SER A 229 6.33 20.25 -7.52
CA SER A 229 5.84 18.87 -7.70
C SER A 229 6.62 17.83 -6.90
N ALA A 230 6.15 16.57 -6.96
CA ALA A 230 6.80 15.36 -6.47
C ALA A 230 7.34 15.49 -5.02
N PRO A 231 6.49 15.76 -4.02
CA PRO A 231 6.93 15.85 -2.63
C PRO A 231 7.33 14.47 -2.09
N ALA A 232 8.47 14.41 -1.39
CA ALA A 232 8.91 13.22 -0.67
C ALA A 232 9.32 13.59 0.76
N TRP A 233 8.79 12.88 1.75
CA TRP A 233 9.08 13.10 3.17
C TRP A 233 10.45 12.59 3.55
N SER A 234 11.17 13.36 4.35
CA SER A 234 12.33 12.84 5.08
C SER A 234 11.88 11.83 6.15
N PRO A 235 12.67 10.80 6.47
CA PRO A 235 12.29 9.76 7.45
C PRO A 235 12.02 10.30 8.87
N ASP A 236 12.57 11.46 9.22
CA ASP A 236 12.29 12.17 10.48
C ASP A 236 10.99 13.00 10.46
N GLY A 237 10.34 13.11 9.28
CA GLY A 237 9.12 13.88 9.09
C GLY A 237 9.28 15.40 9.20
N GLN A 238 10.52 15.92 9.28
CA GLN A 238 10.77 17.34 9.48
C GLN A 238 10.84 18.14 8.18
N ARG A 239 11.17 17.48 7.07
CA ARG A 239 11.38 18.10 5.76
C ARG A 239 10.70 17.34 4.64
N LEU A 240 10.52 18.04 3.53
CA LEU A 240 10.17 17.49 2.24
C LEU A 240 11.29 17.80 1.24
N VAL A 241 11.61 16.85 0.37
CA VAL A 241 12.24 17.17 -0.90
C VAL A 241 11.14 17.36 -1.95
N VAL A 242 11.24 18.44 -2.70
CA VAL A 242 10.27 18.83 -3.75
C VAL A 242 11.01 19.17 -5.03
N THR A 243 10.37 19.00 -6.15
CA THR A 243 10.86 19.43 -7.47
C THR A 243 10.39 20.86 -7.76
N LEU A 244 11.33 21.78 -7.95
CA LEU A 244 11.04 23.19 -8.26
C LEU A 244 11.79 23.64 -9.51
N SER A 245 11.15 24.51 -10.34
CA SER A 245 11.80 25.15 -11.49
C SER A 245 12.00 26.67 -11.25
N LEU A 246 12.78 27.02 -10.22
CA LEU A 246 12.99 28.39 -9.69
C LEU A 246 13.88 29.29 -10.58
N GLY A 247 14.11 28.99 -11.81
CA GLY A 247 14.95 29.84 -12.68
C GLY A 247 15.74 29.05 -13.70
N GLY A 248 15.18 27.92 -14.13
CA GLY A 248 15.81 27.02 -15.10
C GLY A 248 15.11 25.67 -15.11
N PRO A 249 15.80 24.62 -15.52
CA PRO A 249 15.28 23.25 -15.42
C PRO A 249 14.84 22.90 -14.00
N ALA A 250 13.90 21.98 -13.90
CA ALA A 250 13.42 21.48 -12.61
C ALA A 250 14.56 20.78 -11.83
N GLN A 251 14.70 21.12 -10.55
CA GLN A 251 15.74 20.59 -9.68
C GLN A 251 15.13 20.22 -8.32
N LEU A 252 15.85 19.45 -7.54
CA LEU A 252 15.42 19.07 -6.19
C LEU A 252 15.79 20.16 -5.17
N TYR A 253 14.82 20.43 -4.30
CA TYR A 253 14.98 21.36 -3.17
C TYR A 253 14.44 20.72 -1.90
N SER A 254 15.11 20.95 -0.79
CA SER A 254 14.63 20.63 0.56
C SER A 254 13.88 21.82 1.14
N ILE A 255 12.70 21.58 1.71
CA ILE A 255 11.91 22.58 2.43
C ILE A 255 11.47 22.02 3.79
N PRO A 256 11.26 22.85 4.83
CA PRO A 256 10.60 22.38 6.06
C PRO A 256 9.20 21.83 5.75
N ALA A 257 8.77 20.79 6.45
CA ALA A 257 7.42 20.22 6.28
C ALA A 257 6.28 21.20 6.64
N THR A 258 6.62 22.25 7.37
CA THR A 258 5.72 23.36 7.71
C THR A 258 5.72 24.52 6.69
N GLY A 259 6.50 24.35 5.60
CA GLY A 259 6.74 25.41 4.63
C GLY A 259 7.92 26.32 5.04
N GLY A 260 8.44 27.10 4.10
CA GLY A 260 9.58 27.98 4.32
C GLY A 260 10.45 28.13 3.09
N SER A 261 11.65 28.68 3.26
CA SER A 261 12.58 28.91 2.16
C SER A 261 13.16 27.57 1.63
N PRO A 262 13.20 27.37 0.31
CA PRO A 262 13.76 26.18 -0.28
C PRO A 262 15.29 26.24 -0.26
N THR A 263 15.92 25.12 0.10
CA THR A 263 17.37 24.91 -0.03
C THR A 263 17.63 23.96 -1.19
N ARG A 264 18.41 24.39 -2.17
CA ARG A 264 18.69 23.60 -3.37
C ARG A 264 19.54 22.38 -3.04
N LEU A 265 19.12 21.22 -3.50
CA LEU A 265 19.79 19.94 -3.28
C LEU A 265 20.62 19.48 -4.48
N THR A 266 20.08 19.68 -5.71
CA THR A 266 20.78 19.31 -6.96
C THR A 266 21.04 20.55 -7.82
N THR A 267 22.10 20.47 -8.63
CA THR A 267 22.48 21.53 -9.58
C THR A 267 22.93 20.88 -10.88
N SER A 268 22.14 21.06 -11.94
CA SER A 268 22.46 20.58 -13.28
C SER A 268 21.67 21.38 -14.31
N ASN A 269 21.97 21.17 -15.60
CA ASN A 269 21.15 21.66 -16.73
C ASN A 269 20.07 20.65 -17.14
N ALA A 270 19.96 19.54 -16.42
CA ALA A 270 18.98 18.48 -16.64
C ALA A 270 17.72 18.69 -15.77
N ILE A 271 16.70 17.89 -16.04
CA ILE A 271 15.51 17.81 -15.20
C ILE A 271 15.74 16.78 -14.10
N ASP A 272 15.68 17.21 -12.85
CA ASP A 272 15.76 16.37 -11.66
C ASP A 272 14.37 16.36 -10.96
N THR A 273 13.76 15.18 -10.81
CA THR A 273 12.37 15.03 -10.31
C THR A 273 12.17 13.69 -9.60
N GLU A 274 10.95 13.43 -9.10
CA GLU A 274 10.51 12.16 -8.50
C GLU A 274 11.46 11.65 -7.42
N ALA A 275 11.74 12.52 -6.45
CA ALA A 275 12.63 12.21 -5.34
C ALA A 275 12.00 11.21 -4.35
N VAL A 276 12.81 10.33 -3.77
CA VAL A 276 12.47 9.48 -2.63
C VAL A 276 13.68 9.36 -1.71
N PHE A 277 13.46 9.44 -0.39
CA PHE A 277 14.55 9.23 0.58
C PHE A 277 14.91 7.75 0.72
N SER A 278 16.18 7.46 1.00
CA SER A 278 16.57 6.19 1.63
C SER A 278 15.98 6.12 3.05
N PRO A 279 15.64 4.92 3.57
CA PRO A 279 15.04 4.78 4.90
C PRO A 279 15.92 5.32 6.04
N ASP A 280 17.24 5.30 5.87
CA ASP A 280 18.20 5.86 6.82
C ASP A 280 18.36 7.40 6.73
N GLY A 281 17.67 8.03 5.76
CA GLY A 281 17.68 9.47 5.54
C GLY A 281 18.99 10.02 4.97
N ARG A 282 19.98 9.18 4.64
CA ARG A 282 21.29 9.62 4.18
C ARG A 282 21.33 10.02 2.72
N HIS A 283 20.45 9.44 1.91
CA HIS A 283 20.41 9.64 0.46
C HIS A 283 19.00 10.00 -0.02
N VAL A 284 18.97 10.64 -1.17
CA VAL A 284 17.78 10.89 -1.96
C VAL A 284 18.00 10.24 -3.33
N TYR A 285 17.13 9.29 -3.69
CA TYR A 285 17.06 8.73 -5.04
C TYR A 285 16.12 9.62 -5.86
N PHE A 286 16.39 9.78 -7.15
CA PHE A 286 15.59 10.67 -8.00
C PHE A 286 15.77 10.34 -9.47
N VAL A 287 14.89 10.85 -10.30
CA VAL A 287 14.97 10.73 -11.75
C VAL A 287 15.70 11.93 -12.34
N SER A 288 16.63 11.68 -13.26
CA SER A 288 17.32 12.73 -14.00
C SER A 288 17.59 12.31 -15.44
N ASP A 289 17.45 13.24 -16.38
CA ASP A 289 17.81 13.07 -17.79
C ASP A 289 19.24 13.55 -18.13
N ARG A 290 20.08 13.79 -17.10
CA ARG A 290 21.49 14.27 -17.26
C ARG A 290 22.38 13.37 -18.11
N GLY A 291 22.03 12.11 -18.26
CA GLY A 291 22.69 11.13 -19.11
C GLY A 291 22.12 11.02 -20.52
N GLY A 292 21.20 11.93 -20.91
CA GLY A 292 20.52 11.95 -22.22
C GLY A 292 19.10 11.35 -22.20
N SER A 293 18.79 10.50 -21.21
CA SER A 293 17.45 9.95 -20.99
C SER A 293 17.18 9.76 -19.49
N PRO A 294 15.90 9.74 -19.07
CA PRO A 294 15.54 9.56 -17.66
C PRO A 294 16.10 8.26 -17.07
N GLN A 295 16.84 8.42 -15.99
CA GLN A 295 17.44 7.33 -15.22
C GLN A 295 17.34 7.64 -13.74
N VAL A 296 17.42 6.61 -12.89
CA VAL A 296 17.48 6.81 -11.44
C VAL A 296 18.92 7.12 -11.02
N TYR A 297 19.06 8.19 -10.26
CA TYR A 297 20.29 8.66 -9.63
C TYR A 297 20.12 8.75 -8.12
N ARG A 298 21.24 8.93 -7.43
CA ARG A 298 21.28 9.12 -5.98
C ARG A 298 22.17 10.30 -5.64
N VAL A 299 21.80 11.07 -4.61
CA VAL A 299 22.58 12.17 -4.05
C VAL A 299 22.52 12.09 -2.52
N PRO A 300 23.59 12.47 -1.77
CA PRO A 300 23.48 12.63 -0.33
C PRO A 300 22.35 13.62 0.04
N SER A 301 21.62 13.37 1.10
CA SER A 301 20.49 14.24 1.53
C SER A 301 20.94 15.64 1.97
N SER A 302 22.23 15.83 2.20
CA SER A 302 22.88 17.13 2.43
C SER A 302 23.36 17.83 1.15
N GLY A 303 23.15 17.21 -0.02
CA GLY A 303 23.75 17.63 -1.29
C GLY A 303 25.15 17.05 -1.50
N GLY A 304 25.68 17.16 -2.72
CA GLY A 304 26.99 16.66 -3.07
C GLY A 304 27.04 15.89 -4.38
N PRO A 305 27.99 14.94 -4.54
CA PRO A 305 28.15 14.19 -5.77
C PRO A 305 26.93 13.31 -6.06
N VAL A 306 26.55 13.29 -7.36
CA VAL A 306 25.42 12.50 -7.85
C VAL A 306 25.94 11.23 -8.50
N GLU A 307 25.35 10.12 -8.15
CA GLU A 307 25.69 8.78 -8.65
C GLU A 307 24.52 8.20 -9.44
N ARG A 308 24.78 7.60 -10.62
CA ARG A 308 23.78 6.88 -11.41
C ARG A 308 23.55 5.49 -10.81
N ILE A 309 22.28 5.07 -10.70
CA ILE A 309 21.88 3.79 -10.10
C ILE A 309 21.37 2.81 -11.15
N THR A 310 20.62 3.27 -12.16
CA THR A 310 20.08 2.39 -13.20
C THR A 310 20.91 2.47 -14.47
N PHE A 311 21.28 1.31 -15.02
CA PHE A 311 22.12 1.18 -16.21
C PHE A 311 21.45 0.36 -17.32
N SER A 312 20.39 -0.39 -17.01
CA SER A 312 19.61 -1.19 -17.96
C SER A 312 18.38 -0.42 -18.40
N GLY A 313 18.06 -0.49 -19.69
CA GLY A 313 16.93 0.24 -20.29
C GLY A 313 17.25 1.72 -20.57
N ASP A 314 16.44 2.31 -21.46
CA ASP A 314 16.66 3.68 -21.93
C ASP A 314 15.82 4.73 -21.18
N TYR A 315 14.88 4.29 -20.34
CA TYR A 315 13.93 5.17 -19.67
C TYR A 315 13.49 4.54 -18.35
N ASN A 316 13.98 5.05 -17.23
CA ASN A 316 13.71 4.55 -15.88
C ASN A 316 13.24 5.69 -14.97
N ILE A 317 12.03 5.54 -14.41
CA ILE A 317 11.30 6.58 -13.65
C ILE A 317 10.63 5.99 -12.40
N SER A 318 10.01 6.84 -11.61
CA SER A 318 9.18 6.50 -10.43
C SER A 318 9.89 5.55 -9.45
N PRO A 319 11.08 5.92 -8.95
CA PRO A 319 11.81 5.09 -8.00
C PRO A 319 11.10 5.04 -6.65
N THR A 320 11.13 3.87 -6.01
CA THR A 320 10.77 3.68 -4.60
C THR A 320 11.76 2.73 -3.94
N VAL A 321 12.11 2.99 -2.68
CA VAL A 321 13.12 2.21 -1.94
C VAL A 321 12.42 1.37 -0.89
N SER A 322 12.83 0.10 -0.75
CA SER A 322 12.28 -0.78 0.28
C SER A 322 12.57 -0.26 1.69
N PRO A 323 11.72 -0.54 2.70
CA PRO A 323 11.91 -0.05 4.07
C PRO A 323 13.23 -0.47 4.73
N ASP A 324 13.84 -1.56 4.28
CA ASP A 324 15.15 -2.02 4.74
C ASP A 324 16.31 -1.42 3.93
N GLY A 325 16.04 -0.62 2.91
CA GLY A 325 17.02 0.05 2.05
C GLY A 325 17.76 -0.85 1.07
N LYS A 326 17.39 -2.14 0.97
CA LYS A 326 18.11 -3.12 0.16
C LYS A 326 17.64 -3.23 -1.28
N GLN A 327 16.42 -2.78 -1.56
CA GLN A 327 15.80 -2.91 -2.88
C GLN A 327 15.28 -1.57 -3.38
N LEU A 328 15.39 -1.38 -4.68
CA LEU A 328 14.84 -0.26 -5.43
C LEU A 328 13.84 -0.84 -6.44
N ALA A 329 12.58 -0.43 -6.37
CA ALA A 329 11.62 -0.67 -7.43
C ALA A 329 11.48 0.59 -8.26
N TYR A 330 11.29 0.44 -9.58
CA TYR A 330 11.12 1.55 -10.51
C TYR A 330 10.37 1.10 -11.75
N VAL A 331 9.92 2.05 -12.54
CA VAL A 331 9.24 1.81 -13.81
C VAL A 331 10.24 1.94 -14.94
N THR A 332 10.31 0.95 -15.83
CA THR A 332 11.10 1.01 -17.06
C THR A 332 10.22 0.99 -18.29
N ARG A 333 10.62 1.72 -19.33
CA ARG A 333 9.98 1.60 -20.65
C ARG A 333 10.66 0.47 -21.44
N GLN A 334 9.90 -0.55 -21.78
CA GLN A 334 10.36 -1.70 -22.53
C GLN A 334 9.29 -2.19 -23.53
N SER A 335 9.70 -2.45 -24.77
CA SER A 335 8.82 -2.99 -25.83
C SER A 335 7.52 -2.19 -26.03
N GLY A 336 7.60 -0.86 -25.91
CA GLY A 336 6.46 0.04 -26.10
C GLY A 336 5.48 0.13 -24.91
N GLY A 337 5.83 -0.40 -23.75
CA GLY A 337 5.05 -0.29 -22.53
C GLY A 337 5.91 0.04 -21.32
N PHE A 338 5.26 0.25 -20.17
CA PHE A 338 5.89 0.53 -18.88
C PHE A 338 5.72 -0.66 -17.95
N ARG A 339 6.81 -1.10 -17.30
CA ARG A 339 6.82 -2.25 -16.39
C ARG A 339 7.58 -1.95 -15.11
N LEU A 340 7.20 -2.60 -14.04
CA LEU A 340 7.95 -2.56 -12.79
C LEU A 340 9.18 -3.45 -12.86
N MET A 341 10.29 -2.90 -12.41
CA MET A 341 11.56 -3.60 -12.21
C MET A 341 11.94 -3.54 -10.74
N LEU A 342 12.61 -4.57 -10.28
CA LEU A 342 13.20 -4.66 -8.94
C LEU A 342 14.71 -4.78 -9.09
N LEU A 343 15.46 -3.94 -8.37
CA LEU A 343 16.93 -3.91 -8.37
C LEU A 343 17.42 -4.02 -6.93
N GLU A 344 18.31 -4.95 -6.63
CA GLU A 344 19.04 -4.94 -5.37
C GLU A 344 20.01 -3.75 -5.35
N VAL A 345 19.97 -2.96 -4.28
CA VAL A 345 20.80 -1.76 -4.16
C VAL A 345 22.30 -2.17 -4.16
N GLY A 346 23.05 -1.63 -5.12
CA GLY A 346 24.43 -2.02 -5.39
C GLY A 346 24.59 -3.05 -6.50
N ALA A 347 23.53 -3.70 -6.97
CA ALA A 347 23.55 -4.53 -8.16
C ALA A 347 23.36 -3.69 -9.43
N THR A 348 23.67 -4.30 -10.59
CA THR A 348 23.51 -3.65 -11.91
C THR A 348 22.42 -4.27 -12.77
N THR A 349 21.95 -5.47 -12.39
CA THR A 349 21.00 -6.24 -13.19
C THR A 349 19.65 -6.29 -12.46
N PRO A 350 18.63 -5.58 -12.98
CA PRO A 350 17.28 -5.63 -12.42
C PRO A 350 16.54 -6.89 -12.86
N VAL A 351 15.53 -7.29 -12.09
CA VAL A 351 14.58 -8.33 -12.46
C VAL A 351 13.21 -7.73 -12.76
N PRO A 352 12.46 -8.23 -13.77
CA PRO A 352 11.11 -7.79 -14.03
C PRO A 352 10.18 -8.29 -12.92
N LEU A 353 9.32 -7.40 -12.41
CA LEU A 353 8.34 -7.70 -11.35
C LEU A 353 6.94 -7.90 -11.92
N THR A 354 6.64 -7.23 -13.04
CA THR A 354 5.34 -7.30 -13.69
C THR A 354 5.47 -7.66 -15.17
N ASP A 355 4.36 -8.16 -15.73
CA ASP A 355 4.18 -8.51 -17.14
C ASP A 355 3.14 -7.61 -17.85
N THR A 356 2.61 -6.64 -17.14
CA THR A 356 1.70 -5.59 -17.62
C THR A 356 2.45 -4.53 -18.45
N ARG A 357 1.72 -3.59 -19.09
CA ARG A 357 2.34 -2.65 -20.06
C ARG A 357 2.17 -1.17 -19.71
N ASP A 358 1.36 -0.86 -18.71
CA ASP A 358 1.04 0.52 -18.34
C ASP A 358 1.20 0.72 -16.82
N ASP A 359 2.28 0.16 -16.27
CA ASP A 359 2.54 0.23 -14.83
C ASP A 359 3.10 1.59 -14.45
N GLU A 360 2.64 2.14 -13.34
CA GLU A 360 3.09 3.43 -12.80
C GLU A 360 3.10 3.46 -11.28
N SER A 361 3.86 4.38 -10.72
CA SER A 361 3.83 4.78 -9.31
C SER A 361 3.91 3.63 -8.31
N PRO A 362 4.95 2.77 -8.35
CA PRO A 362 5.13 1.73 -7.35
C PRO A 362 5.36 2.33 -5.96
N SER A 363 4.79 1.68 -4.93
CA SER A 363 5.01 2.04 -3.54
C SER A 363 5.13 0.79 -2.68
N PHE A 364 6.21 0.67 -1.90
CA PHE A 364 6.41 -0.47 -0.99
C PHE A 364 5.44 -0.44 0.18
N ALA A 365 4.94 -1.61 0.57
CA ALA A 365 4.36 -1.82 1.88
C ALA A 365 5.42 -1.65 2.98
N PRO A 366 5.03 -1.21 4.20
CA PRO A 366 6.00 -0.88 5.25
C PRO A 366 6.78 -2.10 5.79
N ASN A 367 6.36 -3.34 5.52
CA ASN A 367 7.15 -4.55 5.80
C ASN A 367 8.12 -4.92 4.67
N GLY A 368 8.08 -4.23 3.53
CA GLY A 368 8.94 -4.51 2.38
C GLY A 368 8.65 -5.83 1.66
N ARG A 369 7.47 -6.46 1.87
CA ARG A 369 7.11 -7.75 1.24
C ARG A 369 6.16 -7.61 0.08
N LEU A 370 5.48 -6.48 -0.01
CA LEU A 370 4.51 -6.18 -1.05
C LEU A 370 4.80 -4.82 -1.68
N LEU A 371 4.34 -4.64 -2.90
CA LEU A 371 4.25 -3.37 -3.61
C LEU A 371 2.81 -3.13 -4.03
N VAL A 372 2.34 -1.88 -3.94
CA VAL A 372 1.16 -1.39 -4.64
C VAL A 372 1.61 -0.59 -5.85
N TYR A 373 0.87 -0.67 -6.95
CA TYR A 373 1.14 0.07 -8.18
C TYR A 373 -0.15 0.31 -8.94
N ALA A 374 -0.18 1.31 -9.81
CA ALA A 374 -1.27 1.48 -10.74
C ALA A 374 -0.91 0.83 -12.09
N THR A 375 -1.91 0.31 -12.78
CA THR A 375 -1.76 -0.29 -14.11
C THR A 375 -3.07 -0.21 -14.87
N ARG A 376 -3.04 -0.49 -16.17
CA ARG A 376 -4.23 -0.53 -16.99
C ARG A 376 -4.72 -1.95 -17.19
N SER A 377 -5.96 -2.20 -16.80
CA SER A 377 -6.64 -3.48 -16.96
C SER A 377 -8.03 -3.28 -17.52
N GLN A 378 -8.38 -3.99 -18.60
CA GLN A 378 -9.71 -3.93 -19.24
C GLN A 378 -10.19 -2.50 -19.60
N GLY A 379 -9.23 -1.63 -19.98
CA GLY A 379 -9.53 -0.25 -20.38
C GLY A 379 -9.66 0.76 -19.24
N ALA A 380 -9.52 0.36 -18.00
CA ALA A 380 -9.53 1.23 -16.82
C ALA A 380 -8.18 1.18 -16.09
N ASP A 381 -7.81 2.30 -15.46
CA ASP A 381 -6.67 2.37 -14.58
C ASP A 381 -7.09 1.79 -13.20
N VAL A 382 -6.32 0.82 -12.72
CA VAL A 382 -6.62 0.06 -11.49
C VAL A 382 -5.40 -0.01 -10.60
N LEU A 383 -5.62 -0.23 -9.31
CA LEU A 383 -4.55 -0.52 -8.37
C LEU A 383 -4.38 -2.03 -8.20
N MET A 384 -3.13 -2.45 -8.21
CA MET A 384 -2.72 -3.82 -7.98
C MET A 384 -1.70 -3.87 -6.84
N THR A 385 -1.71 -4.93 -6.07
CA THR A 385 -0.58 -5.30 -5.22
C THR A 385 0.16 -6.49 -5.82
N THR A 386 1.46 -6.59 -5.55
CA THR A 386 2.27 -7.74 -5.96
C THR A 386 3.28 -8.11 -4.88
N THR A 387 3.58 -9.41 -4.74
CA THR A 387 4.73 -9.88 -3.99
C THR A 387 6.03 -9.54 -4.73
N LEU A 388 7.18 -9.51 -4.03
CA LEU A 388 8.45 -9.12 -4.63
C LEU A 388 9.03 -10.15 -5.62
N ASP A 389 8.50 -11.37 -5.63
CA ASP A 389 8.79 -12.38 -6.65
C ASP A 389 7.82 -12.30 -7.86
N GLY A 390 6.86 -11.38 -7.83
CA GLY A 390 5.89 -11.16 -8.91
C GLY A 390 4.84 -12.26 -9.09
N LYS A 391 4.80 -13.27 -8.20
CA LYS A 391 3.95 -14.47 -8.38
C LYS A 391 2.51 -14.23 -7.94
N ILE A 392 2.29 -13.42 -6.92
CA ILE A 392 0.95 -13.11 -6.43
C ILE A 392 0.62 -11.67 -6.75
N LYS A 393 -0.43 -11.48 -7.50
CA LYS A 393 -0.97 -10.18 -7.89
C LYS A 393 -2.42 -10.11 -7.48
N THR A 394 -2.78 -9.05 -6.75
CA THR A 394 -4.16 -8.85 -6.28
C THR A 394 -4.65 -7.47 -6.72
N ARG A 395 -5.80 -7.45 -7.37
CA ARG A 395 -6.46 -6.18 -7.70
C ARG A 395 -7.14 -5.63 -6.45
N LEU A 396 -6.91 -4.35 -6.13
CA LEU A 396 -7.70 -3.65 -5.14
C LEU A 396 -9.11 -3.45 -5.68
N LEU A 397 -10.11 -3.49 -4.80
CA LEU A 397 -11.50 -3.28 -5.18
C LEU A 397 -11.65 -1.91 -5.85
N SER A 398 -12.29 -1.88 -7.01
CA SER A 398 -12.44 -0.70 -7.85
C SER A 398 -13.89 -0.41 -8.15
N THR A 399 -14.27 0.85 -8.08
CA THR A 399 -15.59 1.36 -8.43
C THR A 399 -15.76 1.66 -9.93
N GLY A 400 -14.84 1.20 -10.77
CA GLY A 400 -14.90 1.41 -12.23
C GLY A 400 -14.39 2.77 -12.71
N ALA A 401 -13.74 3.56 -11.87
CA ALA A 401 -13.11 4.84 -12.19
C ALA A 401 -11.58 4.69 -12.31
N ASP A 402 -10.90 5.68 -12.92
CA ASP A 402 -9.45 5.68 -13.08
C ASP A 402 -8.76 5.92 -11.73
N MET A 403 -8.05 4.91 -11.22
CA MET A 403 -7.29 4.95 -9.97
C MET A 403 -5.80 5.03 -10.26
N ARG A 404 -5.13 6.05 -9.71
CA ARG A 404 -3.72 6.33 -10.01
C ARG A 404 -2.93 6.72 -8.78
N GLU A 405 -1.60 6.72 -8.94
CA GLU A 405 -0.63 7.25 -7.99
C GLU A 405 -0.83 6.73 -6.56
N PRO A 406 -0.83 5.40 -6.36
CA PRO A 406 -0.93 4.85 -5.02
C PRO A 406 0.31 5.16 -4.19
N ALA A 407 0.09 5.44 -2.92
CA ALA A 407 1.13 5.54 -1.90
C ALA A 407 0.75 4.68 -0.70
N TRP A 408 1.58 3.70 -0.37
CA TRP A 408 1.37 2.86 0.79
C TRP A 408 1.82 3.60 2.05
N GLY A 409 0.94 3.68 3.06
CA GLY A 409 1.23 4.32 4.33
C GLY A 409 2.12 3.47 5.25
N PRO A 410 2.73 4.09 6.26
CA PRO A 410 3.54 3.38 7.24
C PRO A 410 2.68 2.55 8.20
N PHE A 411 3.35 1.76 9.05
CA PHE A 411 2.70 1.17 10.23
C PHE A 411 2.15 2.27 11.15
N GLY A 412 1.17 1.93 12.01
CA GLY A 412 0.73 2.85 13.05
C GLY A 412 -0.64 3.49 12.82
N ARG A 413 -1.63 2.64 12.56
CA ARG A 413 -3.05 3.01 12.63
C ARG A 413 -3.66 2.69 13.99
#